data_04036e9d07f15d8f7bafdb9015ce6a4f
#
_entry.id   04036e9d07f15d8f7bafdb9015ce6a4f
#
_cell.length_a   1.000
_cell.length_b   1.000
_cell.length_c   1.000
_cell.angle_alpha   90.00
_cell.angle_beta   90.00
_cell.angle_gamma   90.00
#
_symmetry.space_group_name_H-M   'P 1'
#
loop_
_entity.id
_entity.type
_entity.pdbx_description
1 polymer ?
#
loop_
_entity_poly.entity_id
_entity_poly.type
_entity_poly.pdbx_seq_one_letter_code
_entity_poly.pdbx_strand_id
1 'polypeptide(L)'
;IRFIDGVEIEAGYISQSFLVNQGQPDINLIKARILLCEDELSSISPCLGVLNKVSDENTQLLIIAKDVKKEALATLVANNKIGRLNCVAVKMPIMGICGVEGEREWMDCLAALCGANVVGRDRGIPLSQMTLEDLGYAEKISVNRFLTKILEGARSEDRVADKIALYKGDSKKLLGEKNLLDVRRRLAFLKSKAAMITVGYSTELELREKGDRVDDAVCATRAAIEEGI
;
A
#
# COMPACT_ATOMS: atom_id res chain seq x y z
N ILE A 1 12.48 -17.64 10.04
CA ILE A 1 11.77 -17.15 8.85
C ILE A 1 10.30 -17.48 9.01
N ARG A 2 9.44 -16.49 8.86
CA ARG A 2 7.99 -16.63 8.93
C ARG A 2 7.37 -16.09 7.65
N PHE A 3 6.45 -16.82 7.05
CA PHE A 3 5.66 -16.32 5.93
C PHE A 3 4.44 -15.59 6.49
N ILE A 4 4.23 -14.38 6.00
CA ILE A 4 3.12 -13.51 6.38
C ILE A 4 2.43 -13.02 5.11
N ASP A 5 1.16 -12.64 5.23
CA ASP A 5 0.48 -11.96 4.15
C ASP A 5 1.08 -10.58 3.97
N GLY A 6 1.47 -10.25 2.77
CA GLY A 6 2.11 -8.99 2.47
C GLY A 6 2.07 -8.67 0.99
N VAL A 7 2.00 -7.37 0.71
CA VAL A 7 1.97 -6.83 -0.65
C VAL A 7 2.98 -5.71 -0.77
N GLU A 8 3.65 -5.67 -1.91
CA GLU A 8 4.57 -4.62 -2.28
C GLU A 8 3.99 -3.85 -3.47
N ILE A 9 4.00 -2.53 -3.36
CA ILE A 9 3.50 -1.60 -4.37
C ILE A 9 4.68 -0.75 -4.82
N GLU A 10 4.95 -0.70 -6.12
CA GLU A 10 6.00 0.12 -6.73
C GLU A 10 5.60 1.60 -6.75
N ALA A 11 5.31 2.14 -5.57
CA ALA A 11 5.00 3.54 -5.34
C ALA A 11 5.47 3.94 -3.95
N GLY A 12 6.16 5.05 -3.87
CA GLY A 12 6.65 5.62 -2.63
C GLY A 12 5.87 6.86 -2.20
N TYR A 13 6.34 7.48 -1.12
CA TYR A 13 5.71 8.71 -0.62
C TYR A 13 5.78 9.85 -1.64
N ILE A 14 4.73 10.64 -1.73
CA ILE A 14 4.61 11.79 -2.66
C ILE A 14 5.59 12.91 -2.30
N SER A 15 5.91 13.08 -1.02
CA SER A 15 6.78 14.15 -0.53
C SER A 15 7.70 13.67 0.58
N GLN A 16 8.98 14.05 0.49
CA GLN A 16 9.95 13.85 1.57
C GLN A 16 9.57 14.61 2.86
N SER A 17 8.66 15.56 2.76
CA SER A 17 8.20 16.33 3.92
C SER A 17 7.38 15.51 4.93
N PHE A 18 6.99 14.27 4.58
CA PHE A 18 6.42 13.31 5.52
C PHE A 18 7.46 12.65 6.42
N LEU A 19 8.76 12.72 6.07
CA LEU A 19 9.82 12.21 6.92
C LEU A 19 9.95 13.07 8.17
N VAL A 20 9.73 12.50 9.32
CA VAL A 20 9.91 13.17 10.63
C VAL A 20 11.39 13.22 10.98
N ASN A 21 12.14 12.16 10.68
CA ASN A 21 13.57 12.03 10.92
C ASN A 21 14.34 12.03 9.61
N GLN A 22 15.17 13.05 9.38
CA GLN A 22 15.98 13.19 8.16
C GLN A 22 17.05 12.09 7.99
N GLY A 23 17.30 11.27 9.01
CA GLY A 23 18.28 10.17 8.98
C GLY A 23 17.70 8.80 8.58
N GLN A 24 16.37 8.66 8.50
CA GLN A 24 15.73 7.42 8.09
C GLN A 24 14.96 7.64 6.80
N PRO A 25 15.32 6.94 5.70
CA PRO A 25 14.64 7.09 4.41
C PRO A 25 13.25 6.45 4.38
N ASP A 26 12.94 5.58 5.35
CA ASP A 26 11.72 4.81 5.41
C ASP A 26 10.77 5.35 6.48
N ILE A 27 9.48 5.47 6.11
CA ILE A 27 8.39 5.77 7.03
C ILE A 27 7.76 4.45 7.44
N ASN A 28 7.83 4.12 8.71
CA ASN A 28 7.21 2.90 9.25
C ASN A 28 5.95 3.28 10.02
N LEU A 29 4.82 2.73 9.60
CA LEU A 29 3.54 2.85 10.27
C LEU A 29 3.19 1.51 10.91
N ILE A 30 2.69 1.54 12.14
CA ILE A 30 2.30 0.37 12.92
C ILE A 30 0.83 0.49 13.27
N LYS A 31 0.06 -0.58 13.06
CA LYS A 31 -1.40 -0.61 13.30
C LYS A 31 -2.12 0.51 12.55
N ALA A 32 -1.79 0.64 11.27
CA ALA A 32 -2.23 1.76 10.47
C ALA A 32 -3.55 1.49 9.75
N ARG A 33 -4.38 2.52 9.65
CA ARG A 33 -5.53 2.55 8.74
C ARG A 33 -5.07 2.85 7.32
N ILE A 34 -5.84 2.38 6.34
CA ILE A 34 -5.52 2.57 4.92
C ILE A 34 -6.73 3.18 4.22
N LEU A 35 -6.53 4.35 3.65
CA LEU A 35 -7.52 5.02 2.80
C LEU A 35 -7.17 4.76 1.33
N LEU A 36 -8.11 4.16 0.59
CA LEU A 36 -8.01 3.95 -0.86
C LEU A 36 -8.96 4.92 -1.57
N CYS A 37 -8.39 5.88 -2.30
CA CYS A 37 -9.13 6.90 -3.01
C CYS A 37 -8.89 6.83 -4.51
N GLU A 38 -9.95 6.59 -5.29
CA GLU A 38 -9.86 6.57 -6.75
C GLU A 38 -9.77 7.99 -7.35
N ASP A 39 -10.26 8.98 -6.62
CA ASP A 39 -10.25 10.38 -7.05
C ASP A 39 -8.90 11.07 -6.76
N GLU A 40 -8.69 12.20 -7.42
CA GLU A 40 -7.64 13.14 -7.06
C GLU A 40 -8.01 13.90 -5.78
N LEU A 41 -7.15 13.88 -4.77
CA LEU A 41 -7.32 14.65 -3.55
C LEU A 41 -6.88 16.10 -3.79
N SER A 42 -7.81 16.97 -4.16
CA SER A 42 -7.55 18.40 -4.38
C SER A 42 -7.57 19.18 -3.06
N SER A 43 -8.49 18.83 -2.16
CA SER A 43 -8.66 19.42 -0.83
C SER A 43 -8.96 18.35 0.20
N ILE A 44 -8.61 18.60 1.45
CA ILE A 44 -8.86 17.68 2.58
C ILE A 44 -10.26 17.88 3.17
N SER A 45 -10.92 18.99 2.85
CA SER A 45 -12.23 19.33 3.42
C SER A 45 -13.25 18.19 3.39
N PRO A 46 -13.39 17.42 2.29
CA PRO A 46 -14.34 16.31 2.27
C PRO A 46 -13.98 15.17 3.23
N CYS A 47 -12.71 15.01 3.55
CA CYS A 47 -12.19 13.91 4.39
C CYS A 47 -12.09 14.27 5.87
N LEU A 48 -12.32 15.54 6.25
CA LEU A 48 -12.09 16.04 7.61
C LEU A 48 -12.80 15.21 8.68
N GLY A 49 -14.03 14.76 8.42
CA GLY A 49 -14.80 13.95 9.38
C GLY A 49 -14.08 12.66 9.78
N VAL A 50 -13.50 11.95 8.82
CA VAL A 50 -12.76 10.70 9.08
C VAL A 50 -11.36 10.99 9.59
N LEU A 51 -10.67 11.98 9.03
CA LEU A 51 -9.32 12.35 9.48
C LEU A 51 -9.30 12.79 10.95
N ASN A 52 -10.31 13.51 11.40
CA ASN A 52 -10.45 13.86 12.82
C ASN A 52 -10.63 12.62 13.69
N LYS A 53 -11.49 11.68 13.31
CA LYS A 53 -11.68 10.42 14.04
C LYS A 53 -10.39 9.59 14.12
N VAL A 54 -9.64 9.49 13.02
CA VAL A 54 -8.34 8.82 12.97
C VAL A 54 -7.34 9.51 13.92
N SER A 55 -7.35 10.85 13.94
CA SER A 55 -6.54 11.66 14.86
C SER A 55 -6.94 11.43 16.33
N ASP A 56 -8.25 11.40 16.63
CA ASP A 56 -8.77 11.20 17.99
C ASP A 56 -8.44 9.79 18.52
N GLU A 57 -8.44 8.78 17.63
CA GLU A 57 -7.98 7.41 17.95
C GLU A 57 -6.46 7.29 18.04
N ASN A 58 -5.72 8.34 17.71
CA ASN A 58 -4.25 8.35 17.61
C ASN A 58 -3.71 7.21 16.73
N THR A 59 -4.45 6.86 15.69
CA THR A 59 -4.06 5.84 14.73
C THR A 59 -3.27 6.43 13.57
N GLN A 60 -2.39 5.64 12.98
CA GLN A 60 -1.59 6.05 11.84
C GLN A 60 -2.37 5.82 10.54
N LEU A 61 -2.12 6.62 9.50
CA LEU A 61 -2.89 6.57 8.26
C LEU A 61 -1.99 6.52 7.02
N LEU A 62 -2.18 5.50 6.21
CA LEU A 62 -1.69 5.47 4.83
C LEU A 62 -2.81 5.94 3.90
N ILE A 63 -2.53 6.93 3.07
CA ILE A 63 -3.44 7.40 2.03
C ILE A 63 -2.88 6.97 0.68
N ILE A 64 -3.63 6.15 -0.06
CA ILE A 64 -3.32 5.79 -1.44
C ILE A 64 -4.37 6.43 -2.33
N ALA A 65 -3.96 7.40 -3.13
CA ALA A 65 -4.86 8.14 -4.00
C ALA A 65 -4.33 8.19 -5.44
N LYS A 66 -5.23 8.44 -6.39
CA LYS A 66 -4.85 8.62 -7.80
C LYS A 66 -3.83 9.74 -7.95
N ASP A 67 -4.07 10.86 -7.29
CA ASP A 67 -3.14 11.98 -7.15
C ASP A 67 -3.48 12.80 -5.91
N VAL A 68 -2.49 13.53 -5.36
CA VAL A 68 -2.71 14.45 -4.23
C VAL A 68 -2.19 15.83 -4.63
N LYS A 69 -3.10 16.77 -4.76
CA LYS A 69 -2.77 18.15 -5.20
C LYS A 69 -2.02 18.90 -4.11
N LYS A 70 -1.33 19.96 -4.51
CA LYS A 70 -0.43 20.74 -3.64
C LYS A 70 -1.11 21.23 -2.35
N GLU A 71 -2.36 21.66 -2.42
CA GLU A 71 -3.11 22.18 -1.27
C GLU A 71 -3.40 21.07 -0.23
N ALA A 72 -3.94 19.93 -0.72
CA ALA A 72 -4.18 18.77 0.14
C ALA A 72 -2.88 18.24 0.74
N LEU A 73 -1.82 18.13 -0.08
CA LEU A 73 -0.51 17.68 0.35
C LEU A 73 0.08 18.58 1.42
N ALA A 74 0.04 19.90 1.24
CA ALA A 74 0.57 20.88 2.21
C ALA A 74 -0.14 20.75 3.56
N THR A 75 -1.46 20.57 3.55
CA THR A 75 -2.26 20.41 4.77
C THR A 75 -1.97 19.07 5.47
N LEU A 76 -1.83 17.97 4.74
CA LEU A 76 -1.45 16.67 5.31
C LEU A 76 -0.06 16.74 5.96
N VAL A 77 0.91 17.31 5.25
CA VAL A 77 2.29 17.47 5.75
C VAL A 77 2.33 18.37 6.98
N ALA A 78 1.56 19.48 7.01
CA ALA A 78 1.50 20.36 8.15
C ALA A 78 0.96 19.64 9.40
N ASN A 79 -0.14 18.89 9.26
CA ASN A 79 -0.72 18.11 10.36
C ASN A 79 0.20 16.97 10.84
N ASN A 80 0.94 16.33 9.92
CA ASN A 80 1.91 15.30 10.25
C ASN A 80 3.09 15.89 11.06
N LYS A 81 3.62 17.06 10.65
CA LYS A 81 4.72 17.74 11.36
C LYS A 81 4.35 18.20 12.75
N ILE A 82 3.12 18.64 12.97
CA ILE A 82 2.61 19.05 14.28
C ILE A 82 2.30 17.82 15.15
N GLY A 83 2.33 16.60 14.60
CA GLY A 83 1.98 15.37 15.31
C GLY A 83 0.48 15.18 15.55
N ARG A 84 -0.36 16.00 14.92
CA ARG A 84 -1.82 15.89 15.04
C ARG A 84 -2.40 14.71 14.25
N LEU A 85 -1.79 14.41 13.11
CA LEU A 85 -2.17 13.29 12.25
C LEU A 85 -0.91 12.60 11.73
N ASN A 86 -0.62 11.41 12.21
CA ASN A 86 0.48 10.60 11.70
C ASN A 86 0.07 9.94 10.38
N CYS A 87 0.38 10.59 9.27
CA CYS A 87 -0.02 10.09 7.95
C CYS A 87 1.10 10.13 6.92
N VAL A 88 0.95 9.29 5.90
CA VAL A 88 1.75 9.34 4.69
C VAL A 88 0.84 9.20 3.48
N ALA A 89 1.11 9.94 2.42
CA ALA A 89 0.39 9.87 1.16
C ALA A 89 1.29 9.25 0.07
N VAL A 90 0.73 8.29 -0.62
CA VAL A 90 1.33 7.55 -1.74
C VAL A 90 0.45 7.74 -2.95
N LYS A 91 1.07 7.98 -4.10
CA LYS A 91 0.35 8.02 -5.37
C LYS A 91 0.14 6.60 -5.87
N MET A 92 -1.09 6.29 -6.30
CA MET A 92 -1.36 5.00 -6.92
C MET A 92 -0.46 4.81 -8.15
N PRO A 93 0.31 3.72 -8.23
CA PRO A 93 1.16 3.47 -9.39
C PRO A 93 0.29 3.21 -10.62
N ILE A 94 0.74 3.68 -11.76
CA ILE A 94 0.15 3.33 -13.05
C ILE A 94 0.64 1.92 -13.38
N MET A 95 -0.13 0.92 -12.95
CA MET A 95 0.24 -0.49 -13.14
C MET A 95 -0.48 -1.04 -14.36
N GLY A 96 0.26 -1.23 -15.45
CA GLY A 96 -0.22 -1.92 -16.63
C GLY A 96 -0.59 -1.03 -17.82
N ILE A 97 -0.88 -1.70 -18.93
CA ILE A 97 -1.14 -1.11 -20.24
C ILE A 97 -2.64 -0.82 -20.43
N CYS A 98 -3.47 -1.19 -19.45
CA CYS A 98 -4.93 -1.27 -19.59
C CYS A 98 -5.70 0.00 -19.20
N GLY A 99 -5.05 1.15 -19.06
CA GLY A 99 -5.74 2.43 -18.84
C GLY A 99 -6.53 2.48 -17.51
N VAL A 100 -7.62 3.26 -17.52
CA VAL A 100 -8.43 3.55 -16.32
C VAL A 100 -9.06 2.30 -15.69
N GLU A 101 -9.49 1.33 -16.49
CA GLU A 101 -10.06 0.08 -15.99
C GLU A 101 -9.02 -0.76 -15.24
N GLY A 102 -7.79 -0.78 -15.74
CA GLY A 102 -6.68 -1.45 -15.07
C GLY A 102 -6.35 -0.84 -13.70
N GLU A 103 -6.37 0.48 -13.59
CA GLU A 103 -6.18 1.19 -12.32
C GLU A 103 -7.28 0.84 -11.31
N ARG A 104 -8.54 0.79 -11.75
CA ARG A 104 -9.70 0.42 -10.92
C ARG A 104 -9.57 -0.97 -10.35
N GLU A 105 -9.23 -1.94 -11.18
CA GLU A 105 -9.09 -3.33 -10.76
C GLU A 105 -7.92 -3.54 -9.79
N TRP A 106 -6.82 -2.80 -9.95
CA TRP A 106 -5.73 -2.81 -8.98
C TRP A 106 -6.14 -2.25 -7.62
N MET A 107 -6.89 -1.14 -7.60
CA MET A 107 -7.46 -0.61 -6.37
C MET A 107 -8.38 -1.64 -5.69
N ASP A 108 -9.18 -2.36 -6.47
CA ASP A 108 -10.07 -3.40 -5.95
C ASP A 108 -9.30 -4.61 -5.39
N CYS A 109 -8.19 -5.00 -6.04
CA CYS A 109 -7.31 -6.03 -5.49
C CYS A 109 -6.70 -5.61 -4.16
N LEU A 110 -6.22 -4.36 -4.08
CA LEU A 110 -5.64 -3.80 -2.87
C LEU A 110 -6.69 -3.68 -1.75
N ALA A 111 -7.91 -3.27 -2.11
CA ALA A 111 -9.04 -3.21 -1.19
C ALA A 111 -9.36 -4.58 -0.57
N ALA A 112 -9.34 -5.65 -1.37
CA ALA A 112 -9.54 -7.01 -0.88
C ALA A 112 -8.41 -7.47 0.06
N LEU A 113 -7.16 -7.05 -0.20
CA LEU A 113 -5.99 -7.41 0.61
C LEU A 113 -5.89 -6.64 1.93
N CYS A 114 -6.46 -5.43 1.99
CA CYS A 114 -6.40 -4.57 3.17
C CYS A 114 -7.73 -4.48 3.93
N GLY A 115 -8.80 -5.13 3.43
CA GLY A 115 -10.13 -5.05 4.02
C GLY A 115 -10.77 -3.66 3.88
N ALA A 116 -10.30 -2.84 2.91
CA ALA A 116 -10.81 -1.50 2.66
C ALA A 116 -12.00 -1.49 1.70
N ASN A 117 -12.71 -0.35 1.66
CA ASN A 117 -13.57 0.02 0.54
C ASN A 117 -12.88 1.12 -0.28
N VAL A 118 -12.97 1.03 -1.60
CA VAL A 118 -12.45 2.09 -2.47
C VAL A 118 -13.43 3.25 -2.47
N VAL A 119 -12.94 4.42 -2.11
CA VAL A 119 -13.73 5.66 -2.02
C VAL A 119 -13.52 6.48 -3.29
N GLY A 120 -14.59 7.00 -3.84
CA GLY A 120 -14.56 7.83 -5.05
C GLY A 120 -15.97 8.15 -5.55
N ARG A 121 -16.08 9.18 -6.37
CA ARG A 121 -17.37 9.63 -6.92
C ARG A 121 -18.07 8.53 -7.71
N ASP A 122 -17.30 7.79 -8.51
CA ASP A 122 -17.81 6.73 -9.39
C ASP A 122 -17.97 5.39 -8.66
N ARG A 123 -17.63 5.33 -7.36
CA ARG A 123 -17.70 4.11 -6.52
C ARG A 123 -18.93 4.05 -5.62
N GLY A 124 -19.76 5.11 -5.64
CA GLY A 124 -20.93 5.21 -4.77
C GLY A 124 -20.63 5.61 -3.34
N ILE A 125 -19.37 5.73 -2.96
CA ILE A 125 -18.93 6.21 -1.64
C ILE A 125 -18.10 7.48 -1.88
N PRO A 126 -18.73 8.67 -1.91
CA PRO A 126 -17.98 9.91 -2.04
C PRO A 126 -17.14 10.18 -0.78
N LEU A 127 -16.00 10.86 -0.94
CA LEU A 127 -15.09 11.21 0.15
C LEU A 127 -15.76 11.88 1.37
N SER A 128 -16.86 12.61 1.13
CA SER A 128 -17.62 13.29 2.20
C SER A 128 -18.51 12.37 3.04
N GLN A 129 -18.80 11.18 2.53
CA GLN A 129 -19.68 10.20 3.20
C GLN A 129 -18.92 8.99 3.74
N MET A 130 -17.59 8.92 3.51
CA MET A 130 -16.79 7.82 4.01
C MET A 130 -16.79 7.76 5.54
N THR A 131 -16.67 6.56 6.06
CA THR A 131 -16.64 6.24 7.49
C THR A 131 -15.33 5.56 7.87
N LEU A 132 -15.10 5.31 9.14
CA LEU A 132 -13.94 4.51 9.59
C LEU A 132 -14.00 3.05 9.12
N GLU A 133 -15.20 2.53 8.85
CA GLU A 133 -15.41 1.17 8.36
C GLU A 133 -14.96 0.99 6.90
N ASP A 134 -14.88 2.10 6.16
CA ASP A 134 -14.37 2.08 4.78
C ASP A 134 -12.84 2.04 4.72
N LEU A 135 -12.18 2.36 5.84
CA LEU A 135 -10.74 2.29 5.92
C LEU A 135 -10.27 0.85 6.13
N GLY A 136 -9.29 0.45 5.35
CA GLY A 136 -8.57 -0.79 5.58
C GLY A 136 -7.64 -0.71 6.79
N TYR A 137 -7.01 -1.84 7.08
CA TYR A 137 -6.07 -1.95 8.19
C TYR A 137 -4.87 -2.80 7.78
N ALA A 138 -3.71 -2.47 8.35
CA ALA A 138 -2.54 -3.34 8.33
C ALA A 138 -1.72 -3.18 9.62
N GLU A 139 -1.13 -4.28 10.05
CA GLU A 139 -0.30 -4.31 11.26
C GLU A 139 0.99 -3.51 11.08
N LYS A 140 1.61 -3.61 9.89
CA LYS A 140 2.84 -2.88 9.58
C LYS A 140 2.86 -2.40 8.14
N ILE A 141 3.21 -1.14 7.95
CA ILE A 141 3.41 -0.54 6.63
C ILE A 141 4.78 0.13 6.62
N SER A 142 5.56 -0.11 5.58
CA SER A 142 6.82 0.58 5.34
C SER A 142 6.74 1.30 4.00
N VAL A 143 6.97 2.60 4.01
CA VAL A 143 6.94 3.45 2.82
C VAL A 143 8.28 4.13 2.65
N ASN A 144 8.93 3.87 1.53
CA ASN A 144 10.13 4.60 1.14
C ASN A 144 9.88 5.45 -0.11
N ARG A 145 10.93 5.95 -0.73
CA ARG A 145 10.83 6.81 -1.91
C ARG A 145 10.22 6.12 -3.12
N PHE A 146 10.37 4.79 -3.23
CA PHE A 146 10.04 4.03 -4.43
C PHE A 146 9.00 2.94 -4.20
N LEU A 147 8.93 2.43 -2.98
CA LEU A 147 8.16 1.24 -2.64
C LEU A 147 7.30 1.48 -1.40
N THR A 148 6.12 0.87 -1.40
CA THR A 148 5.26 0.74 -0.21
C THR A 148 5.03 -0.74 0.05
N LYS A 149 5.37 -1.19 1.26
CA LYS A 149 5.15 -2.56 1.73
C LYS A 149 4.05 -2.55 2.77
N ILE A 150 3.02 -3.33 2.55
CA ILE A 150 1.90 -3.51 3.47
C ILE A 150 1.96 -4.95 3.97
N LEU A 151 2.11 -5.14 5.27
CA LEU A 151 2.27 -6.43 5.89
C LEU A 151 1.14 -6.68 6.88
N GLU A 152 0.63 -7.92 6.89
CA GLU A 152 -0.47 -8.35 7.76
C GLU A 152 -1.69 -7.42 7.64
N GLY A 153 -2.13 -7.19 6.39
CA GLY A 153 -3.37 -6.47 6.10
C GLY A 153 -4.61 -7.23 6.59
N ALA A 154 -5.69 -6.51 6.88
CA ALA A 154 -6.99 -7.10 7.21
C ALA A 154 -7.62 -7.73 5.95
N ARG A 155 -6.97 -8.75 5.42
CA ARG A 155 -7.33 -9.46 4.20
C ARG A 155 -8.72 -10.08 4.32
N SER A 156 -9.57 -9.80 3.37
CA SER A 156 -10.87 -10.47 3.25
C SER A 156 -10.72 -11.71 2.34
N GLU A 157 -10.66 -12.89 2.95
CA GLU A 157 -10.48 -14.14 2.21
C GLU A 157 -11.59 -14.38 1.18
N ASP A 158 -12.83 -14.05 1.51
CA ASP A 158 -13.97 -14.19 0.59
C ASP A 158 -13.81 -13.27 -0.62
N ARG A 159 -13.52 -11.98 -0.41
CA ARG A 159 -13.27 -11.01 -1.50
C ARG A 159 -12.09 -11.42 -2.38
N VAL A 160 -11.03 -11.93 -1.78
CA VAL A 160 -9.85 -12.42 -2.51
C VAL A 160 -10.18 -13.66 -3.32
N ALA A 161 -10.92 -14.62 -2.74
CA ALA A 161 -11.34 -15.83 -3.44
C ALA A 161 -12.25 -15.52 -4.64
N ASP A 162 -13.21 -14.61 -4.47
CA ASP A 162 -14.10 -14.14 -5.52
C ASP A 162 -13.33 -13.48 -6.67
N LYS A 163 -12.38 -12.58 -6.34
CA LYS A 163 -11.54 -11.95 -7.35
C LYS A 163 -10.65 -12.95 -8.09
N ILE A 164 -10.07 -13.91 -7.39
CA ILE A 164 -9.28 -14.99 -8.02
C ILE A 164 -10.15 -15.84 -8.95
N ALA A 165 -11.39 -16.18 -8.55
CA ALA A 165 -12.31 -16.95 -9.38
C ALA A 165 -12.69 -16.17 -10.65
N LEU A 166 -12.99 -14.86 -10.51
CA LEU A 166 -13.30 -13.96 -11.62
C LEU A 166 -12.14 -13.93 -12.62
N TYR A 167 -10.93 -13.62 -12.18
CA TYR A 167 -9.76 -13.51 -13.06
C TYR A 167 -9.36 -14.84 -13.72
N LYS A 168 -9.55 -15.96 -13.05
CA LYS A 168 -9.37 -17.29 -13.66
C LYS A 168 -10.41 -17.56 -14.75
N GLY A 169 -11.65 -17.09 -14.56
CA GLY A 169 -12.71 -17.18 -15.56
C GLY A 169 -12.38 -16.33 -16.79
N ASP A 170 -11.94 -15.10 -16.57
CA ASP A 170 -11.60 -14.15 -17.63
C ASP A 170 -10.34 -14.58 -18.40
N SER A 171 -9.36 -15.17 -17.75
CA SER A 171 -8.15 -15.68 -18.40
C SER A 171 -8.43 -16.74 -19.47
N LYS A 172 -9.55 -17.44 -19.37
CA LYS A 172 -10.01 -18.43 -20.36
C LYS A 172 -10.74 -17.80 -21.54
N LYS A 173 -11.26 -16.59 -21.39
CA LYS A 173 -12.09 -15.88 -22.40
C LYS A 173 -11.33 -14.81 -23.16
N LEU A 174 -10.21 -14.31 -22.61
CA LEU A 174 -9.47 -13.18 -23.17
C LEU A 174 -8.63 -13.61 -24.37
N LEU A 175 -8.96 -13.05 -25.52
CA LEU A 175 -8.20 -13.10 -26.77
C LEU A 175 -7.22 -11.90 -26.76
N GLY A 176 -5.96 -12.15 -26.38
CA GLY A 176 -4.90 -11.13 -26.45
C GLY A 176 -3.83 -11.29 -25.36
N GLU A 177 -2.55 -11.32 -25.78
CA GLU A 177 -1.42 -11.56 -24.86
C GLU A 177 -1.28 -10.48 -23.80
N LYS A 178 -1.58 -9.20 -24.11
CA LYS A 178 -1.49 -8.08 -23.19
C LYS A 178 -2.48 -8.20 -22.01
N ASN A 179 -3.73 -8.53 -22.32
CA ASN A 179 -4.77 -8.70 -21.30
C ASN A 179 -4.48 -9.91 -20.41
N LEU A 180 -3.94 -10.98 -21.00
CA LEU A 180 -3.57 -12.18 -20.25
C LEU A 180 -2.42 -11.92 -19.27
N LEU A 181 -1.43 -11.14 -19.68
CA LEU A 181 -0.30 -10.75 -18.80
C LEU A 181 -0.78 -9.93 -17.60
N ASP A 182 -1.70 -9.02 -17.83
CA ASP A 182 -2.25 -8.14 -16.79
C ASP A 182 -3.07 -8.95 -15.77
N VAL A 183 -3.91 -9.87 -16.24
CA VAL A 183 -4.64 -10.79 -15.36
C VAL A 183 -3.71 -11.69 -14.56
N ARG A 184 -2.60 -12.18 -15.15
CA ARG A 184 -1.59 -12.97 -14.43
C ARG A 184 -0.91 -12.15 -13.34
N ARG A 185 -0.57 -10.88 -13.61
CA ARG A 185 0.01 -9.96 -12.61
C ARG A 185 -0.93 -9.75 -11.44
N ARG A 186 -2.23 -9.50 -11.69
CA ARG A 186 -3.24 -9.34 -10.63
C ARG A 186 -3.42 -10.62 -9.81
N LEU A 187 -3.43 -11.78 -10.44
CA LEU A 187 -3.47 -13.06 -9.73
C LEU A 187 -2.23 -13.28 -8.85
N ALA A 188 -1.04 -12.91 -9.34
CA ALA A 188 0.18 -12.97 -8.57
C ALA A 188 0.13 -12.00 -7.37
N PHE A 189 -0.37 -10.78 -7.58
CA PHE A 189 -0.54 -9.78 -6.54
C PHE A 189 -1.50 -10.24 -5.43
N LEU A 190 -2.67 -10.80 -5.78
CA LEU A 190 -3.63 -11.33 -4.82
C LEU A 190 -3.10 -12.53 -4.01
N LYS A 191 -2.15 -13.27 -4.57
CA LYS A 191 -1.52 -14.42 -3.92
C LYS A 191 -0.19 -14.09 -3.25
N SER A 192 0.22 -12.82 -3.29
CA SER A 192 1.51 -12.40 -2.77
C SER A 192 1.62 -12.69 -1.27
N LYS A 193 2.78 -13.16 -0.87
CA LYS A 193 3.17 -13.37 0.53
C LYS A 193 4.53 -12.74 0.74
N ALA A 194 4.77 -12.23 1.94
CA ALA A 194 6.05 -11.74 2.36
C ALA A 194 6.75 -12.77 3.26
N ALA A 195 8.06 -12.87 3.17
CA ALA A 195 8.85 -13.61 4.13
C ALA A 195 9.47 -12.64 5.12
N MET A 196 9.16 -12.80 6.40
CA MET A 196 9.77 -12.04 7.49
C MET A 196 10.93 -12.83 8.07
N ILE A 197 12.13 -12.26 8.01
CA ILE A 197 13.32 -12.81 8.61
C ILE A 197 13.57 -12.05 9.90
N THR A 198 13.43 -12.73 11.03
CA THR A 198 13.71 -12.15 12.35
C THR A 198 15.14 -12.47 12.73
N VAL A 199 15.92 -11.46 13.06
CA VAL A 199 17.33 -11.58 13.43
C VAL A 199 17.47 -11.30 14.92
N GLY A 200 17.99 -12.29 15.69
CA GLY A 200 18.35 -12.12 17.08
C GLY A 200 19.73 -11.44 17.21
N TYR A 201 19.86 -10.55 18.19
CA TYR A 201 21.11 -9.85 18.47
C TYR A 201 21.29 -9.62 19.98
N SER A 202 22.56 -9.45 20.36
CA SER A 202 22.93 -9.08 21.74
C SER A 202 23.43 -7.64 21.82
N THR A 203 23.99 -7.10 20.72
CA THR A 203 24.48 -5.73 20.63
C THR A 203 23.98 -5.06 19.36
N GLU A 204 23.90 -3.73 19.37
CA GLU A 204 23.44 -2.93 18.24
C GLU A 204 24.37 -3.08 16.99
N LEU A 205 25.66 -3.27 17.24
CA LEU A 205 26.63 -3.55 16.17
C LEU A 205 26.37 -4.89 15.51
N GLU A 206 26.10 -5.93 16.31
CA GLU A 206 25.76 -7.26 15.81
C GLU A 206 24.45 -7.26 15.02
N LEU A 207 23.46 -6.46 15.45
CA LEU A 207 22.21 -6.29 14.71
C LEU A 207 22.45 -5.73 13.31
N ARG A 208 23.28 -4.68 13.23
CA ARG A 208 23.60 -4.05 11.95
C ARG A 208 24.34 -5.02 11.03
N GLU A 209 25.39 -5.67 11.53
CA GLU A 209 26.17 -6.63 10.75
C GLU A 209 25.31 -7.81 10.23
N LYS A 210 24.45 -8.36 11.08
CA LYS A 210 23.54 -9.44 10.67
C LYS A 210 22.47 -8.95 9.69
N GLY A 211 21.97 -7.72 9.86
CA GLY A 211 21.03 -7.09 8.93
C GLY A 211 21.66 -6.96 7.54
N ASP A 212 22.84 -6.36 7.46
CA ASP A 212 23.58 -6.17 6.20
C ASP A 212 23.83 -7.53 5.49
N ARG A 213 24.20 -8.57 6.23
CA ARG A 213 24.38 -9.93 5.66
C ARG A 213 23.07 -10.53 5.11
N VAL A 214 21.94 -10.29 5.76
CA VAL A 214 20.63 -10.75 5.28
C VAL A 214 20.26 -10.01 4.00
N ASP A 215 20.45 -8.69 3.98
CA ASP A 215 20.15 -7.86 2.81
C ASP A 215 21.03 -8.26 1.61
N ASP A 216 22.32 -8.48 1.81
CA ASP A 216 23.24 -8.98 0.78
C ASP A 216 22.80 -10.35 0.23
N ALA A 217 22.40 -11.27 1.12
CA ALA A 217 21.94 -12.60 0.70
C ALA A 217 20.62 -12.51 -0.10
N VAL A 218 19.71 -11.63 0.28
CA VAL A 218 18.44 -11.39 -0.44
C VAL A 218 18.72 -10.78 -1.81
N CYS A 219 19.61 -9.78 -1.88
CA CYS A 219 19.99 -9.14 -3.15
C CYS A 219 20.67 -10.13 -4.11
N ALA A 220 21.61 -10.92 -3.61
CA ALA A 220 22.30 -11.95 -4.40
C ALA A 220 21.32 -13.02 -4.91
N THR A 221 20.37 -13.45 -4.07
CA THR A 221 19.37 -14.45 -4.46
C THR A 221 18.41 -13.89 -5.52
N ARG A 222 17.99 -12.63 -5.42
CA ARG A 222 17.18 -11.98 -6.45
C ARG A 222 17.91 -11.89 -7.78
N ALA A 223 19.16 -11.45 -7.78
CA ALA A 223 19.98 -11.38 -8.99
C ALA A 223 20.13 -12.76 -9.64
N ALA A 224 20.36 -13.81 -8.85
CA ALA A 224 20.47 -15.17 -9.36
C ALA A 224 19.16 -15.70 -9.97
N ILE A 225 18.01 -15.31 -9.44
CA ILE A 225 16.70 -15.69 -10.00
C ILE A 225 16.40 -14.93 -11.29
N GLU A 226 16.79 -13.67 -11.40
CA GLU A 226 16.52 -12.81 -12.56
C GLU A 226 17.49 -13.08 -13.72
N GLU A 227 18.77 -13.25 -13.42
CA GLU A 227 19.84 -13.36 -14.41
C GLU A 227 20.35 -14.79 -14.64
N GLY A 228 20.02 -15.70 -13.75
CA GLY A 228 20.54 -17.07 -13.72
C GLY A 228 21.87 -17.20 -12.97
N ILE A 229 22.35 -18.43 -12.83
CA ILE A 229 23.64 -18.78 -12.21
C ILE A 229 24.58 -19.32 -13.29
#